data_2be904e3cfe6dc64518f729339d3722a
#
_entry.id   2be904e3cfe6dc64518f729339d3722a
#
_cell.length_a   1.000
_cell.length_b   1.000
_cell.length_c   1.000
_cell.angle_alpha   90.00
_cell.angle_beta   90.00
_cell.angle_gamma   90.00
#
_symmetry.space_group_name_H-M   'P 1'
#
loop_
_entity.id
_entity.type
_entity.pdbx_description
1 polymer ?
#
loop_
_entity_poly.entity_id
_entity_poly.type
_entity_poly.pdbx_seq_one_letter_code
_entity_poly.pdbx_strand_id
1 'polypeptide(L)'
;MAGEDEQLWRKDPNGNHKVVVSEKRQFFLLVSAHNDVGHHGFYATNALLAERYWWPNMAQDIAWFVRTCHLCQLRKTQHVLIPPTVAMPAPLFSKVYMDTMHLTPSSGYKYIVQARCSLTHWPEWEMLRTESAKTLARFILHNIIYRWGTLLEIVSDNGAPFVKALEYLSQQYNIKHIRISGYNSRANGLVERAHFDVRQALFKACDGDQSKWSSSAYSVFWAERVTVRRRMGCSPYFATTGTHPLLPFDIVEANYLLPPPESMLSTTELISRRAIALQKRRSQLSQLHDKVYEARRKAAFSFERDHAHTIRDYDFKQGDLVLVRNTAIEKALNRKMRARYLGPCVVLSRNKGGAYIIAELDGSVFDRPVAAFRVIPYFARGNLVLPPLEPLLDISRTRLAEMEDSLVTDPEDDENDDASAEPDLLDND
;
A
#
# COMPACT_ATOMS: atom_id res chain seq x y z
N MET A 1 -19.91 -7.62 67.23
CA MET A 1 -20.44 -7.47 65.85
C MET A 1 -20.06 -6.07 65.42
N ALA A 2 -18.97 -5.92 64.68
CA ALA A 2 -18.57 -4.66 64.10
C ALA A 2 -19.48 -4.42 62.89
N GLY A 3 -20.12 -3.25 62.85
CA GLY A 3 -21.02 -2.87 61.75
C GLY A 3 -20.30 -2.79 60.44
N GLU A 4 -21.00 -3.19 59.37
CA GLU A 4 -20.48 -3.22 57.99
C GLU A 4 -20.16 -1.85 57.37
N ASP A 5 -20.14 -0.75 58.10
CA ASP A 5 -20.05 0.64 57.62
C ASP A 5 -18.80 1.42 58.08
N GLU A 6 -17.76 0.78 58.60
CA GLU A 6 -16.51 1.50 58.90
C GLU A 6 -15.69 1.68 57.62
N GLN A 7 -15.85 2.84 56.92
CA GLN A 7 -15.01 3.26 55.83
C GLN A 7 -13.61 3.63 56.33
N LEU A 8 -12.60 2.92 55.84
CA LEU A 8 -11.20 3.25 56.06
C LEU A 8 -10.79 4.44 55.19
N TRP A 9 -10.14 5.43 55.81
CA TRP A 9 -9.65 6.61 55.15
C TRP A 9 -8.13 6.70 55.21
N ARG A 10 -7.50 6.95 54.08
CA ARG A 10 -6.09 7.29 53.99
C ARG A 10 -5.93 8.78 54.25
N LYS A 11 -5.15 9.14 55.25
CA LYS A 11 -4.83 10.54 55.54
C LYS A 11 -3.83 11.06 54.48
N ASP A 12 -4.18 12.15 53.79
CA ASP A 12 -3.29 12.88 52.89
C ASP A 12 -2.70 14.07 53.66
N PRO A 13 -1.37 14.31 53.61
CA PRO A 13 -0.73 15.48 54.25
C PRO A 13 -1.29 16.82 53.75
N ASN A 14 -1.80 16.88 52.51
CA ASN A 14 -2.34 18.08 51.87
C ASN A 14 -3.84 18.30 52.09
N GLY A 15 -4.48 17.53 52.97
CA GLY A 15 -5.86 17.82 53.43
C GLY A 15 -6.97 17.00 52.76
N ASN A 16 -6.79 16.42 51.61
CA ASN A 16 -7.81 15.61 50.94
C ASN A 16 -7.69 14.13 51.37
N HIS A 17 -8.46 13.71 52.35
CA HIS A 17 -8.52 12.30 52.75
C HIS A 17 -9.18 11.45 51.69
N LYS A 18 -8.65 10.27 51.43
CA LYS A 18 -9.11 9.35 50.40
C LYS A 18 -9.74 8.11 51.01
N VAL A 19 -10.85 7.67 50.48
CA VAL A 19 -11.49 6.42 50.90
C VAL A 19 -10.64 5.24 50.44
N VAL A 20 -10.27 4.36 51.38
CA VAL A 20 -9.61 3.09 51.06
C VAL A 20 -10.66 2.11 50.52
N VAL A 21 -10.44 1.63 49.33
CA VAL A 21 -11.41 0.80 48.60
C VAL A 21 -11.09 -0.67 48.74
N SER A 22 -12.08 -1.46 49.18
CA SER A 22 -11.96 -2.94 49.21
C SER A 22 -11.94 -3.52 47.77
N GLU A 23 -11.29 -4.65 47.59
CA GLU A 23 -11.11 -5.32 46.29
C GLU A 23 -12.43 -5.54 45.53
N LYS A 24 -13.49 -5.91 46.27
CA LYS A 24 -14.86 -6.09 45.70
C LYS A 24 -15.45 -4.85 45.05
N ARG A 25 -15.07 -3.66 45.51
CA ARG A 25 -15.61 -2.38 45.02
C ARG A 25 -14.74 -1.73 43.95
N GLN A 26 -13.48 -2.14 43.78
CA GLN A 26 -12.53 -1.55 42.84
C GLN A 26 -13.07 -1.62 41.40
N PHE A 27 -13.54 -2.80 40.98
CA PHE A 27 -14.07 -2.99 39.62
C PHE A 27 -15.29 -2.09 39.30
N PHE A 28 -16.20 -1.96 40.26
CA PHE A 28 -17.35 -1.06 40.14
C PHE A 28 -16.91 0.39 39.93
N LEU A 29 -15.95 0.86 40.73
CA LEU A 29 -15.43 2.23 40.62
C LEU A 29 -14.71 2.46 39.27
N LEU A 30 -13.99 1.46 38.76
CA LEU A 30 -13.36 1.53 37.44
C LEU A 30 -14.40 1.63 36.32
N VAL A 31 -15.49 0.85 36.41
CA VAL A 31 -16.61 0.96 35.46
C VAL A 31 -17.22 2.36 35.52
N SER A 32 -17.59 2.83 36.71
CA SER A 32 -18.23 4.15 36.87
C SER A 32 -17.33 5.29 36.42
N ALA A 33 -16.04 5.26 36.73
CA ALA A 33 -15.11 6.33 36.36
C ALA A 33 -14.70 6.34 34.89
N HIS A 34 -14.82 5.21 34.19
CA HIS A 34 -14.44 5.10 32.78
C HIS A 34 -15.64 4.97 31.84
N ASN A 35 -16.50 3.96 32.06
CA ASN A 35 -17.61 3.68 31.14
C ASN A 35 -18.71 4.73 31.23
N ASP A 36 -19.15 5.06 32.47
CA ASP A 36 -20.30 5.95 32.69
C ASP A 36 -19.93 7.43 32.45
N VAL A 37 -18.63 7.76 32.45
CA VAL A 37 -18.11 9.12 32.21
C VAL A 37 -17.58 9.29 30.77
N GLY A 38 -18.00 8.43 29.82
CA GLY A 38 -17.72 8.63 28.39
C GLY A 38 -16.38 8.08 27.89
N HIS A 39 -15.85 7.04 28.51
CA HIS A 39 -14.67 6.29 28.05
C HIS A 39 -13.41 7.16 27.88
N HIS A 40 -13.15 8.04 28.83
CA HIS A 40 -11.94 8.86 28.84
C HIS A 40 -10.67 8.01 29.02
N GLY A 41 -9.51 8.54 28.56
CA GLY A 41 -8.23 7.87 28.67
C GLY A 41 -7.71 7.76 30.12
N PHE A 42 -6.57 7.06 30.28
CA PHE A 42 -5.95 6.80 31.58
C PHE A 42 -5.83 8.04 32.45
N TYR A 43 -5.34 9.16 31.93
CA TYR A 43 -5.11 10.37 32.70
C TYR A 43 -6.40 10.88 33.38
N ALA A 44 -7.47 11.05 32.60
CA ALA A 44 -8.74 11.56 33.14
C ALA A 44 -9.40 10.59 34.12
N THR A 45 -9.41 9.28 33.80
CA THR A 45 -9.95 8.24 34.70
C THR A 45 -9.16 8.18 36.01
N ASN A 46 -7.83 8.27 35.93
CA ASN A 46 -6.98 8.27 37.12
C ASN A 46 -7.17 9.53 37.97
N ALA A 47 -7.28 10.70 37.35
CA ALA A 47 -7.52 11.95 38.08
C ALA A 47 -8.84 11.89 38.88
N LEU A 48 -9.92 11.43 38.23
CA LEU A 48 -11.23 11.28 38.86
C LEU A 48 -11.20 10.38 40.10
N LEU A 49 -10.49 9.26 40.01
CA LEU A 49 -10.39 8.28 41.10
C LEU A 49 -9.38 8.71 42.18
N ALA A 50 -8.23 9.21 41.75
CA ALA A 50 -7.15 9.55 42.68
C ALA A 50 -7.45 10.71 43.63
N GLU A 51 -8.36 11.59 43.27
CA GLU A 51 -8.85 12.64 44.16
C GLU A 51 -9.70 12.10 45.33
N ARG A 52 -10.39 10.97 45.14
CA ARG A 52 -11.44 10.48 46.06
C ARG A 52 -11.12 9.16 46.73
N TYR A 53 -10.39 8.31 46.02
CA TYR A 53 -10.19 6.91 46.38
C TYR A 53 -8.71 6.55 46.40
N TRP A 54 -8.42 5.46 47.15
CA TRP A 54 -7.10 4.88 47.16
C TRP A 54 -7.16 3.36 47.40
N TRP A 55 -6.37 2.62 46.63
CA TRP A 55 -6.02 1.21 46.88
C TRP A 55 -4.61 0.92 46.33
N PRO A 56 -3.95 -0.17 46.79
CA PRO A 56 -2.65 -0.57 46.26
C PRO A 56 -2.71 -0.81 44.74
N ASN A 57 -1.70 -0.35 44.01
CA ASN A 57 -1.58 -0.50 42.54
C ASN A 57 -2.70 0.14 41.67
N MET A 58 -3.48 1.06 42.25
CA MET A 58 -4.61 1.72 41.58
C MET A 58 -4.28 2.21 40.17
N ALA A 59 -3.12 2.84 39.96
CA ALA A 59 -2.74 3.34 38.63
C ALA A 59 -2.53 2.20 37.64
N GLN A 60 -2.03 1.05 38.06
CA GLN A 60 -1.85 -0.13 37.20
C GLN A 60 -3.20 -0.74 36.83
N ASP A 61 -4.11 -0.84 37.79
CA ASP A 61 -5.47 -1.35 37.57
C ASP A 61 -6.25 -0.46 36.63
N ILE A 62 -6.17 0.87 36.77
CA ILE A 62 -6.77 1.83 35.86
C ILE A 62 -6.18 1.69 34.45
N ALA A 63 -4.85 1.59 34.33
CA ALA A 63 -4.18 1.40 33.05
C ALA A 63 -4.62 0.09 32.37
N TRP A 64 -4.71 -0.99 33.12
CA TRP A 64 -5.22 -2.27 32.65
C TRP A 64 -6.68 -2.15 32.21
N PHE A 65 -7.54 -1.53 33.02
CA PHE A 65 -8.96 -1.39 32.74
C PHE A 65 -9.23 -0.59 31.46
N VAL A 66 -8.56 0.53 31.28
CA VAL A 66 -8.68 1.40 30.09
C VAL A 66 -8.11 0.68 28.87
N ARG A 67 -6.95 0.01 28.97
CA ARG A 67 -6.31 -0.73 27.88
C ARG A 67 -7.16 -1.89 27.38
N THR A 68 -7.89 -2.57 28.28
CA THR A 68 -8.73 -3.73 27.97
C THR A 68 -10.18 -3.36 27.65
N CYS A 69 -10.53 -2.07 27.64
CA CYS A 69 -11.89 -1.65 27.28
C CYS A 69 -12.15 -1.91 25.80
N HIS A 70 -13.13 -2.75 25.51
CA HIS A 70 -13.48 -3.15 24.12
C HIS A 70 -13.81 -1.95 23.24
N LEU A 71 -14.73 -1.08 23.68
CA LEU A 71 -15.14 0.11 22.91
C LEU A 71 -13.96 1.05 22.61
N CYS A 72 -13.08 1.26 23.61
CA CYS A 72 -11.88 2.08 23.42
C CYS A 72 -10.93 1.47 22.40
N GLN A 73 -10.78 0.15 22.39
CA GLN A 73 -9.93 -0.54 21.44
C GLN A 73 -10.50 -0.46 20.00
N LEU A 74 -11.81 -0.64 19.81
CA LEU A 74 -12.45 -0.49 18.49
C LEU A 74 -12.34 0.94 17.92
N ARG A 75 -12.16 1.94 18.77
CA ARG A 75 -12.07 3.36 18.38
C ARG A 75 -10.65 3.91 18.35
N LYS A 76 -9.62 3.08 18.54
CA LYS A 76 -8.21 3.52 18.46
C LYS A 76 -7.94 4.30 17.17
N THR A 77 -7.13 5.36 17.30
CA THR A 77 -6.66 6.17 16.17
C THR A 77 -5.32 5.70 15.62
N GLN A 78 -4.76 4.66 16.22
CA GLN A 78 -3.46 4.13 15.86
C GLN A 78 -3.44 3.61 14.43
N HIS A 79 -2.51 4.11 13.62
CA HIS A 79 -2.18 3.56 12.31
C HIS A 79 -0.87 2.81 12.46
N VAL A 80 -0.87 1.55 12.03
CA VAL A 80 0.35 0.74 12.00
C VAL A 80 1.05 0.98 10.68
N LEU A 81 2.34 1.29 10.75
CA LEU A 81 3.22 1.29 9.60
C LEU A 81 4.12 0.06 9.72
N ILE A 82 4.24 -0.70 8.64
CA ILE A 82 5.18 -1.81 8.57
C ILE A 82 6.53 -1.33 8.01
N PRO A 83 7.65 -1.99 8.35
CA PRO A 83 8.93 -1.69 7.76
C PRO A 83 8.88 -1.81 6.23
N PRO A 84 9.52 -0.87 5.48
CA PRO A 84 9.51 -0.92 4.03
C PRO A 84 10.42 -2.05 3.53
N THR A 85 9.93 -2.82 2.58
CA THR A 85 10.74 -3.82 1.88
C THR A 85 11.46 -3.19 0.69
N VAL A 86 12.79 -3.33 0.63
CA VAL A 86 13.59 -2.82 -0.48
C VAL A 86 13.60 -3.86 -1.61
N ALA A 87 12.77 -3.62 -2.64
CA ALA A 87 12.77 -4.49 -3.81
C ALA A 87 14.02 -4.29 -4.67
N MET A 88 14.69 -5.39 -5.05
CA MET A 88 15.79 -5.37 -6.03
C MET A 88 15.27 -4.83 -7.37
N PRO A 89 16.03 -3.96 -8.06
CA PRO A 89 15.69 -3.58 -9.42
C PRO A 89 15.70 -4.81 -10.33
N ALA A 90 14.67 -4.98 -11.13
CA ALA A 90 14.62 -6.04 -12.13
C ALA A 90 15.41 -5.62 -13.38
N PRO A 91 15.84 -6.56 -14.24
CA PRO A 91 16.42 -6.24 -15.54
C PRO A 91 15.52 -5.34 -16.39
N LEU A 92 16.09 -4.73 -17.45
CA LEU A 92 15.38 -3.83 -18.35
C LEU A 92 14.10 -4.49 -18.88
N PHE A 93 12.96 -3.86 -18.67
CA PHE A 93 11.62 -4.30 -19.05
C PHE A 93 11.20 -5.71 -18.60
N SER A 94 11.88 -6.33 -17.64
CA SER A 94 11.41 -7.61 -17.08
C SER A 94 10.31 -7.44 -16.02
N LYS A 95 10.21 -6.25 -15.43
CA LYS A 95 9.17 -5.88 -14.46
C LYS A 95 8.66 -4.46 -14.74
N VAL A 96 7.35 -4.33 -14.84
CA VAL A 96 6.69 -3.03 -15.02
C VAL A 96 5.64 -2.80 -13.95
N TYR A 97 5.43 -1.54 -13.61
CA TYR A 97 4.35 -1.06 -12.76
C TYR A 97 3.33 -0.39 -13.64
N MET A 98 2.06 -0.78 -13.51
CA MET A 98 0.96 -0.27 -14.33
C MET A 98 -0.11 0.35 -13.46
N ASP A 99 -0.74 1.40 -13.99
CA ASP A 99 -1.87 2.05 -13.34
C ASP A 99 -2.62 2.93 -14.34
N THR A 100 -3.89 3.24 -14.05
CA THR A 100 -4.73 4.09 -14.87
C THR A 100 -5.05 5.40 -14.15
N MET A 101 -4.82 6.52 -14.82
CA MET A 101 -5.24 7.84 -14.36
C MET A 101 -6.62 8.18 -14.91
N HIS A 102 -7.55 8.50 -14.02
CA HIS A 102 -8.85 9.05 -14.36
C HIS A 102 -8.74 10.58 -14.47
N LEU A 103 -9.16 11.12 -15.60
CA LEU A 103 -9.08 12.54 -15.94
C LEU A 103 -10.43 13.08 -16.41
N THR A 104 -10.59 14.41 -16.39
CA THR A 104 -11.75 15.06 -17.00
C THR A 104 -11.83 14.74 -18.50
N PRO A 105 -13.02 14.60 -19.09
CA PRO A 105 -13.13 14.32 -20.53
C PRO A 105 -12.42 15.36 -21.39
N SER A 106 -11.58 14.89 -22.34
CA SER A 106 -10.86 15.72 -23.32
C SER A 106 -10.83 15.00 -24.66
N SER A 107 -11.41 15.59 -25.70
CA SER A 107 -11.49 14.99 -27.06
C SER A 107 -12.02 13.54 -27.08
N GLY A 108 -12.95 13.22 -26.16
CA GLY A 108 -13.53 11.88 -26.01
C GLY A 108 -12.70 10.91 -25.16
N TYR A 109 -11.52 11.27 -24.73
CA TYR A 109 -10.70 10.49 -23.80
C TYR A 109 -11.01 10.86 -22.36
N LYS A 110 -10.94 9.86 -21.47
CA LYS A 110 -11.21 10.01 -20.03
C LYS A 110 -10.09 9.41 -19.16
N TYR A 111 -9.24 8.59 -19.74
CA TYR A 111 -8.22 7.83 -19.00
C TYR A 111 -6.86 7.90 -19.69
N ILE A 112 -5.81 7.83 -18.91
CA ILE A 112 -4.46 7.52 -19.40
C ILE A 112 -3.98 6.27 -18.65
N VAL A 113 -3.77 5.18 -19.38
CA VAL A 113 -3.05 4.03 -18.87
C VAL A 113 -1.56 4.25 -19.07
N GLN A 114 -0.76 3.94 -18.07
CA GLN A 114 0.70 3.96 -18.19
C GLN A 114 1.34 2.73 -17.54
N ALA A 115 2.45 2.30 -18.13
CA ALA A 115 3.34 1.26 -17.60
C ALA A 115 4.76 1.81 -17.48
N ARG A 116 5.42 1.59 -16.35
CA ARG A 116 6.79 2.07 -16.11
C ARG A 116 7.73 0.93 -15.82
N CYS A 117 8.84 0.89 -16.55
CA CYS A 117 9.93 -0.04 -16.28
C CYS A 117 10.49 0.17 -14.87
N SER A 118 10.65 -0.91 -14.10
CA SER A 118 11.13 -0.83 -12.71
C SER A 118 12.56 -0.31 -12.57
N LEU A 119 13.39 -0.47 -13.61
CA LEU A 119 14.79 -0.05 -13.63
C LEU A 119 14.95 1.36 -14.22
N THR A 120 14.43 1.59 -15.42
CA THR A 120 14.70 2.81 -16.18
C THR A 120 13.65 3.91 -16.00
N HIS A 121 12.53 3.60 -15.37
CA HIS A 121 11.35 4.48 -15.26
C HIS A 121 10.78 4.92 -16.62
N TRP A 122 11.18 4.27 -17.71
CA TRP A 122 10.63 4.54 -19.03
C TRP A 122 9.12 4.33 -19.03
N PRO A 123 8.33 5.35 -19.44
CA PRO A 123 6.88 5.23 -19.52
C PRO A 123 6.45 4.74 -20.90
N GLU A 124 5.68 3.67 -20.94
CA GLU A 124 4.75 3.39 -22.03
C GLU A 124 3.36 3.82 -21.59
N TRP A 125 2.59 4.37 -22.50
CA TRP A 125 1.30 4.98 -22.18
C TRP A 125 0.35 5.05 -23.36
N GLU A 126 -0.94 5.14 -23.07
CA GLU A 126 -2.01 5.33 -24.07
C GLU A 126 -3.17 6.09 -23.45
N MET A 127 -3.83 6.93 -24.26
CA MET A 127 -5.10 7.58 -23.89
C MET A 127 -6.27 6.63 -24.20
N LEU A 128 -7.16 6.43 -23.24
CA LEU A 128 -8.30 5.55 -23.39
C LEU A 128 -9.61 6.33 -23.28
N ARG A 129 -10.60 5.93 -24.08
CA ARG A 129 -11.98 6.43 -24.00
C ARG A 129 -12.75 5.69 -22.90
N THR A 130 -12.49 4.39 -22.77
CA THR A 130 -13.11 3.49 -21.81
C THR A 130 -12.03 2.65 -21.16
N GLU A 131 -12.15 2.43 -19.87
CA GLU A 131 -11.30 1.49 -19.12
C GLU A 131 -12.00 0.14 -19.10
N SER A 132 -11.49 -0.82 -19.85
CA SER A 132 -12.01 -2.19 -19.92
C SER A 132 -10.87 -3.20 -19.99
N ALA A 133 -11.15 -4.45 -19.63
CA ALA A 133 -10.16 -5.53 -19.73
C ALA A 133 -9.58 -5.65 -21.16
N LYS A 134 -10.42 -5.49 -22.18
CA LYS A 134 -10.01 -5.54 -23.61
C LYS A 134 -9.06 -4.41 -23.97
N THR A 135 -9.35 -3.16 -23.54
CA THR A 135 -8.47 -2.00 -23.84
C THR A 135 -7.15 -2.09 -23.13
N LEU A 136 -7.14 -2.57 -21.87
CA LEU A 136 -5.92 -2.77 -21.09
C LEU A 136 -5.07 -3.92 -21.64
N ALA A 137 -5.68 -5.06 -22.01
CA ALA A 137 -4.98 -6.17 -22.65
C ALA A 137 -4.34 -5.75 -23.97
N ARG A 138 -5.05 -4.98 -24.81
CA ARG A 138 -4.50 -4.43 -26.05
C ARG A 138 -3.31 -3.51 -25.78
N PHE A 139 -3.39 -2.63 -24.79
CA PHE A 139 -2.28 -1.76 -24.41
C PHE A 139 -1.04 -2.58 -24.01
N ILE A 140 -1.22 -3.61 -23.17
CA ILE A 140 -0.12 -4.48 -22.74
C ILE A 140 0.52 -5.19 -23.92
N LEU A 141 -0.29 -5.74 -24.84
CA LEU A 141 0.22 -6.41 -26.03
C LEU A 141 0.98 -5.45 -26.94
N HIS A 142 0.35 -4.35 -27.36
CA HIS A 142 0.89 -3.47 -28.40
C HIS A 142 2.03 -2.58 -27.92
N ASN A 143 1.90 -2.02 -26.71
CA ASN A 143 2.84 -1.01 -26.22
C ASN A 143 3.95 -1.61 -25.33
N ILE A 144 3.76 -2.84 -24.84
CA ILE A 144 4.76 -3.47 -23.97
C ILE A 144 5.32 -4.72 -24.63
N ILE A 145 4.51 -5.78 -24.80
CA ILE A 145 5.03 -7.09 -25.26
C ILE A 145 5.62 -7.01 -26.68
N TYR A 146 4.91 -6.40 -27.64
CA TYR A 146 5.37 -6.31 -29.02
C TYR A 146 6.53 -5.32 -29.23
N ARG A 147 6.80 -4.45 -28.25
CA ARG A 147 7.94 -3.52 -28.31
C ARG A 147 9.16 -4.00 -27.58
N TRP A 148 8.97 -4.62 -26.41
CA TRP A 148 10.03 -4.91 -25.44
C TRP A 148 10.23 -6.40 -25.20
N GLY A 149 9.38 -7.26 -25.72
CA GLY A 149 9.33 -8.69 -25.43
C GLY A 149 8.47 -9.02 -24.22
N THR A 150 8.39 -10.29 -23.90
CA THR A 150 7.58 -10.79 -22.78
C THR A 150 8.20 -10.35 -21.45
N LEU A 151 7.33 -9.90 -20.55
CA LEU A 151 7.68 -9.50 -19.18
C LEU A 151 7.70 -10.71 -18.25
N LEU A 152 8.47 -10.63 -17.16
CA LEU A 152 8.39 -11.59 -16.06
C LEU A 152 7.27 -11.23 -15.08
N GLU A 153 7.15 -9.93 -14.76
CA GLU A 153 6.22 -9.45 -13.75
C GLU A 153 5.52 -8.15 -14.16
N ILE A 154 4.22 -8.10 -13.95
CA ILE A 154 3.42 -6.87 -13.99
C ILE A 154 2.87 -6.61 -12.59
N VAL A 155 3.07 -5.40 -12.12
CA VAL A 155 2.54 -4.91 -10.84
C VAL A 155 1.44 -3.91 -11.13
N SER A 156 0.23 -4.17 -10.65
CA SER A 156 -0.90 -3.23 -10.76
C SER A 156 -1.72 -3.23 -9.48
N ASP A 157 -2.68 -2.32 -9.38
CA ASP A 157 -3.74 -2.40 -8.39
C ASP A 157 -4.68 -3.60 -8.65
N ASN A 158 -5.70 -3.74 -7.82
CA ASN A 158 -6.70 -4.80 -7.93
C ASN A 158 -7.94 -4.40 -8.73
N GLY A 159 -7.91 -3.33 -9.50
CA GLY A 159 -9.03 -2.94 -10.34
C GLY A 159 -9.53 -4.10 -11.21
N ALA A 160 -10.84 -4.35 -11.22
CA ALA A 160 -11.43 -5.47 -11.96
C ALA A 160 -11.02 -5.52 -13.44
N PRO A 161 -10.88 -4.38 -14.18
CA PRO A 161 -10.39 -4.40 -15.55
C PRO A 161 -8.96 -4.93 -15.68
N PHE A 162 -8.05 -4.58 -14.74
CA PHE A 162 -6.68 -5.09 -14.73
C PHE A 162 -6.62 -6.59 -14.42
N VAL A 163 -7.37 -7.03 -13.41
CA VAL A 163 -7.41 -8.44 -13.02
C VAL A 163 -7.82 -9.31 -14.21
N LYS A 164 -8.95 -9.00 -14.87
CA LYS A 164 -9.44 -9.74 -16.03
C LYS A 164 -8.48 -9.70 -17.22
N ALA A 165 -7.88 -8.53 -17.52
CA ALA A 165 -6.91 -8.40 -18.60
C ALA A 165 -5.66 -9.24 -18.36
N LEU A 166 -5.14 -9.24 -17.13
CA LEU A 166 -3.92 -9.93 -16.77
C LEU A 166 -4.13 -11.42 -16.54
N GLU A 167 -5.30 -11.88 -16.13
CA GLU A 167 -5.63 -13.32 -16.09
C GLU A 167 -5.50 -13.95 -17.47
N TYR A 168 -6.07 -13.35 -18.50
CA TYR A 168 -5.94 -13.81 -19.88
C TYR A 168 -4.47 -13.80 -20.36
N LEU A 169 -3.75 -12.68 -20.13
CA LEU A 169 -2.38 -12.55 -20.60
C LEU A 169 -1.38 -13.40 -19.81
N SER A 170 -1.59 -13.61 -18.51
CA SER A 170 -0.72 -14.46 -17.69
C SER A 170 -0.72 -15.91 -18.14
N GLN A 171 -1.87 -16.43 -18.53
CA GLN A 171 -2.00 -17.78 -19.07
C GLN A 171 -1.30 -17.93 -20.42
N GLN A 172 -1.42 -16.93 -21.30
CA GLN A 172 -0.89 -16.99 -22.66
C GLN A 172 0.62 -16.70 -22.74
N TYR A 173 1.12 -15.77 -21.93
CA TYR A 173 2.51 -15.29 -21.98
C TYR A 173 3.34 -15.63 -20.73
N ASN A 174 2.78 -16.40 -19.80
CA ASN A 174 3.42 -16.79 -18.52
C ASN A 174 3.93 -15.58 -17.72
N ILE A 175 3.16 -14.49 -17.69
CA ILE A 175 3.49 -13.26 -16.96
C ILE A 175 2.94 -13.36 -15.55
N LYS A 176 3.78 -13.14 -14.53
CA LYS A 176 3.34 -13.10 -13.14
C LYS A 176 2.68 -11.77 -12.83
N HIS A 177 1.40 -11.80 -12.45
CA HIS A 177 0.70 -10.62 -11.96
C HIS A 177 0.91 -10.45 -10.46
N ILE A 178 1.47 -9.33 -10.04
CA ILE A 178 1.62 -8.93 -8.64
C ILE A 178 0.57 -7.87 -8.36
N ARG A 179 -0.44 -8.24 -7.59
CA ARG A 179 -1.52 -7.34 -7.18
C ARG A 179 -1.10 -6.57 -5.94
N ILE A 180 -1.26 -5.25 -5.97
CA ILE A 180 -1.00 -4.39 -4.80
C ILE A 180 -2.34 -3.90 -4.28
N SER A 181 -2.55 -4.05 -2.97
CA SER A 181 -3.69 -3.45 -2.28
C SER A 181 -3.63 -1.92 -2.38
N GLY A 182 -4.77 -1.26 -2.66
CA GLY A 182 -4.89 0.20 -2.74
C GLY A 182 -4.46 0.95 -1.47
N TYR A 183 -4.40 0.24 -0.33
CA TYR A 183 -3.91 0.79 0.95
C TYR A 183 -2.40 0.60 1.16
N ASN A 184 -1.73 -0.20 0.33
CA ASN A 184 -0.28 -0.27 0.29
C ASN A 184 0.29 0.60 -0.85
N SER A 185 -0.16 1.84 -0.91
CA SER A 185 0.26 2.85 -1.89
C SER A 185 1.79 2.98 -2.00
N ARG A 186 2.51 2.59 -0.94
CA ARG A 186 3.97 2.59 -0.93
C ARG A 186 4.60 1.51 -1.79
N ALA A 187 3.95 0.36 -1.94
CA ALA A 187 4.42 -0.70 -2.85
C ALA A 187 4.28 -0.26 -4.31
N ASN A 188 3.27 0.59 -4.60
CA ASN A 188 3.05 1.21 -5.92
C ASN A 188 3.62 2.63 -6.04
N GLY A 189 4.31 3.13 -5.03
CA GLY A 189 4.81 4.51 -4.94
C GLY A 189 5.70 4.96 -6.12
N LEU A 190 6.17 4.03 -6.93
CA LEU A 190 6.87 4.30 -8.20
C LEU A 190 5.92 4.89 -9.25
N VAL A 191 4.69 4.41 -9.31
CA VAL A 191 3.68 4.85 -10.30
C VAL A 191 2.80 5.95 -9.73
N GLU A 192 2.36 5.87 -8.49
CA GLU A 192 1.52 6.89 -7.85
C GLU A 192 2.19 8.26 -7.82
N ARG A 193 3.49 8.30 -7.47
CA ARG A 193 4.27 9.55 -7.51
C ARG A 193 4.42 10.06 -8.94
N ALA A 194 4.61 9.15 -9.90
CA ALA A 194 4.68 9.49 -11.31
C ALA A 194 3.33 10.00 -11.85
N HIS A 195 2.20 9.47 -11.36
CA HIS A 195 0.87 9.99 -11.68
C HIS A 195 0.69 11.42 -11.20
N PHE A 196 1.14 11.72 -9.98
CA PHE A 196 1.11 13.08 -9.47
C PHE A 196 1.95 14.02 -10.35
N ASP A 197 3.19 13.63 -10.67
CA ASP A 197 4.09 14.43 -11.50
C ASP A 197 3.50 14.67 -12.90
N VAL A 198 2.93 13.63 -13.53
CA VAL A 198 2.29 13.73 -14.84
C VAL A 198 1.04 14.63 -14.81
N ARG A 199 0.17 14.50 -13.78
CA ARG A 199 -1.00 15.38 -13.62
C ARG A 199 -0.58 16.84 -13.48
N GLN A 200 0.46 17.12 -12.69
CA GLN A 200 1.00 18.48 -12.55
C GLN A 200 1.59 19.01 -13.87
N ALA A 201 2.29 18.16 -14.60
CA ALA A 201 2.84 18.54 -15.92
C ALA A 201 1.73 18.79 -16.95
N LEU A 202 0.68 17.95 -16.99
CA LEU A 202 -0.48 18.15 -17.84
C LEU A 202 -1.20 19.46 -17.50
N PHE A 203 -1.46 19.72 -16.22
CA PHE A 203 -2.10 20.95 -15.77
C PHE A 203 -1.34 22.20 -16.25
N LYS A 204 -0.02 22.20 -16.09
CA LYS A 204 0.85 23.30 -16.53
C LYS A 204 0.89 23.45 -18.05
N ALA A 205 0.92 22.32 -18.78
CA ALA A 205 0.97 22.32 -20.25
C ALA A 205 -0.34 22.76 -20.91
N CYS A 206 -1.45 22.73 -20.14
CA CYS A 206 -2.79 23.15 -20.61
C CYS A 206 -3.16 24.55 -20.11
N ASP A 207 -2.25 25.30 -19.51
CA ASP A 207 -2.51 26.62 -18.90
C ASP A 207 -3.73 26.63 -17.97
N GLY A 208 -3.95 25.52 -17.26
CA GLY A 208 -5.07 25.31 -16.34
C GLY A 208 -6.40 24.86 -17.00
N ASP A 209 -6.49 24.85 -18.32
CA ASP A 209 -7.67 24.35 -19.05
C ASP A 209 -7.65 22.82 -19.14
N GLN A 210 -8.25 22.16 -18.14
CA GLN A 210 -8.26 20.70 -18.05
C GLN A 210 -8.94 20.00 -19.24
N SER A 211 -9.73 20.72 -20.08
CA SER A 211 -10.35 20.12 -21.24
C SER A 211 -9.37 19.81 -22.39
N LYS A 212 -8.15 20.33 -22.31
CA LYS A 212 -7.11 20.22 -23.37
C LYS A 212 -5.99 19.22 -23.05
N TRP A 213 -6.08 18.45 -21.96
CA TRP A 213 -4.97 17.57 -21.57
C TRP A 213 -4.61 16.54 -22.65
N SER A 214 -5.57 16.08 -23.46
CA SER A 214 -5.31 15.08 -24.51
C SER A 214 -4.35 15.58 -25.58
N SER A 215 -4.37 16.86 -25.94
CA SER A 215 -3.43 17.46 -26.89
C SER A 215 -2.02 17.60 -26.30
N SER A 216 -1.90 17.86 -25.01
CA SER A 216 -0.62 18.06 -24.32
C SER A 216 0.02 16.75 -23.82
N ALA A 217 -0.71 15.64 -23.82
CA ALA A 217 -0.23 14.38 -23.27
C ALA A 217 1.05 13.89 -23.97
N TYR A 218 1.16 14.00 -25.27
CA TYR A 218 2.34 13.57 -26.04
C TYR A 218 3.61 14.34 -25.63
N SER A 219 3.52 15.65 -25.51
CA SER A 219 4.66 16.48 -25.09
C SER A 219 5.07 16.20 -23.64
N VAL A 220 4.10 15.99 -22.74
CA VAL A 220 4.37 15.65 -21.34
C VAL A 220 5.06 14.30 -21.22
N PHE A 221 4.58 13.25 -21.88
CA PHE A 221 5.23 11.94 -21.82
C PHE A 221 6.57 11.89 -22.57
N TRP A 222 6.75 12.73 -23.61
CA TRP A 222 8.07 12.92 -24.20
C TRP A 222 9.02 13.56 -23.19
N ALA A 223 8.62 14.62 -22.50
CA ALA A 223 9.41 15.23 -21.46
C ALA A 223 9.78 14.24 -20.33
N GLU A 224 8.82 13.40 -19.92
CA GLU A 224 9.07 12.32 -18.94
C GLU A 224 10.18 11.35 -19.38
N ARG A 225 10.32 11.10 -20.69
CA ARG A 225 11.39 10.21 -21.22
C ARG A 225 12.75 10.88 -21.27
N VAL A 226 12.82 12.18 -21.57
CA VAL A 226 14.09 12.87 -21.82
C VAL A 226 14.65 13.61 -20.59
N THR A 227 13.83 13.88 -19.58
CA THR A 227 14.25 14.59 -18.36
C THR A 227 15.10 13.69 -17.46
N VAL A 228 16.23 14.24 -16.99
CA VAL A 228 17.13 13.53 -16.05
C VAL A 228 16.46 13.31 -14.71
N ARG A 229 16.44 12.05 -14.26
CA ARG A 229 15.92 11.65 -12.97
C ARG A 229 17.02 11.67 -11.90
N ARG A 230 16.84 12.47 -10.86
CA ARG A 230 17.85 12.64 -9.79
C ARG A 230 18.35 11.32 -9.18
N ARG A 231 17.45 10.33 -9.01
CA ARG A 231 17.79 9.02 -8.41
C ARG A 231 18.63 8.14 -9.34
N MET A 232 18.52 8.32 -10.64
CA MET A 232 19.26 7.56 -11.65
C MET A 232 20.51 8.30 -12.11
N GLY A 233 20.52 9.61 -12.05
CA GLY A 233 21.57 10.47 -12.60
C GLY A 233 21.58 10.54 -14.13
N CYS A 234 20.53 10.03 -14.79
CA CYS A 234 20.33 10.06 -16.24
C CYS A 234 18.85 10.12 -16.60
N SER A 235 18.53 10.36 -17.86
CA SER A 235 17.17 10.31 -18.36
C SER A 235 16.69 8.87 -18.57
N PRO A 236 15.39 8.58 -18.51
CA PRO A 236 14.83 7.29 -18.91
C PRO A 236 15.22 6.92 -20.35
N TYR A 237 15.34 7.90 -21.23
CA TYR A 237 15.79 7.72 -22.61
C TYR A 237 17.20 7.12 -22.66
N PHE A 238 18.17 7.74 -21.99
CA PHE A 238 19.54 7.21 -21.91
C PHE A 238 19.56 5.85 -21.21
N ALA A 239 18.85 5.74 -20.10
CA ALA A 239 18.76 4.48 -19.36
C ALA A 239 18.23 3.32 -20.21
N THR A 240 17.35 3.57 -21.16
CA THR A 240 16.73 2.55 -22.01
C THR A 240 17.51 2.29 -23.30
N THR A 241 17.98 3.35 -23.97
CA THR A 241 18.61 3.25 -25.31
C THR A 241 20.14 3.20 -25.26
N GLY A 242 20.77 3.76 -24.21
CA GLY A 242 22.20 3.94 -24.09
C GLY A 242 22.74 5.18 -24.84
N THR A 243 21.85 6.00 -25.40
CA THR A 243 22.22 7.23 -26.10
C THR A 243 21.45 8.42 -25.49
N HIS A 244 22.02 9.60 -25.56
CA HIS A 244 21.32 10.82 -25.15
C HIS A 244 20.26 11.20 -26.22
N PRO A 245 19.10 11.70 -25.80
CA PRO A 245 18.14 12.24 -26.76
C PRO A 245 18.70 13.48 -27.43
N LEU A 246 18.44 13.66 -28.69
CA LEU A 246 18.66 14.93 -29.38
C LEU A 246 17.46 15.84 -29.11
N LEU A 247 17.73 17.02 -28.55
CA LEU A 247 16.71 17.98 -28.18
C LEU A 247 16.64 19.13 -29.21
N PRO A 248 15.51 19.83 -29.35
CA PRO A 248 15.39 20.91 -30.34
C PRO A 248 16.44 21.99 -30.20
N PHE A 249 16.83 22.36 -28.99
CA PHE A 249 17.88 23.37 -28.77
C PHE A 249 19.29 22.86 -29.13
N ASP A 250 19.55 21.55 -29.08
CA ASP A 250 20.83 21.00 -29.54
C ASP A 250 21.02 21.21 -31.04
N ILE A 251 19.92 21.20 -31.80
CA ILE A 251 19.94 21.48 -33.26
C ILE A 251 20.16 22.94 -33.50
N VAL A 252 19.45 23.81 -32.76
CA VAL A 252 19.53 25.29 -32.92
C VAL A 252 20.92 25.81 -32.59
N GLU A 253 21.48 25.36 -31.47
CA GLU A 253 22.78 25.82 -30.97
C GLU A 253 23.95 24.97 -31.50
N ALA A 254 23.70 24.00 -32.38
CA ALA A 254 24.68 23.02 -32.87
C ALA A 254 25.50 22.36 -31.74
N ASN A 255 24.90 22.21 -30.57
CA ASN A 255 25.53 21.65 -29.38
C ASN A 255 25.17 20.15 -29.24
N TYR A 256 25.99 19.31 -29.78
CA TYR A 256 25.80 17.85 -29.72
C TYR A 256 26.61 17.25 -28.56
N LEU A 257 25.96 16.47 -27.69
CA LEU A 257 26.63 15.71 -26.62
C LEU A 257 27.66 14.70 -27.16
N LEU A 258 27.44 14.22 -28.38
CA LEU A 258 28.41 13.48 -29.17
C LEU A 258 28.53 14.17 -30.50
N PRO A 259 29.68 14.74 -30.83
CA PRO A 259 29.86 15.42 -32.12
C PRO A 259 29.59 14.45 -33.27
N PRO A 260 28.90 14.89 -34.32
CA PRO A 260 28.72 14.09 -35.51
C PRO A 260 30.08 13.72 -36.13
N PRO A 261 30.19 12.56 -36.78
CA PRO A 261 31.43 12.23 -37.46
C PRO A 261 31.72 13.24 -38.57
N GLU A 262 32.95 13.71 -38.63
CA GLU A 262 33.39 14.69 -39.62
C GLU A 262 33.37 14.16 -41.07
N SER A 263 33.29 12.81 -41.23
CA SER A 263 33.26 12.15 -42.53
C SER A 263 32.33 10.93 -42.49
N MET A 264 31.97 10.43 -43.70
CA MET A 264 31.28 9.14 -43.81
C MET A 264 32.16 8.03 -43.23
N LEU A 265 31.65 7.32 -42.23
CA LEU A 265 32.34 6.19 -41.60
C LEU A 265 32.34 4.97 -42.51
N SER A 266 33.48 4.24 -42.58
CA SER A 266 33.53 2.95 -43.19
C SER A 266 32.68 1.93 -42.43
N THR A 267 32.26 0.86 -43.11
CA THR A 267 31.49 -0.21 -42.48
C THR A 267 32.24 -0.81 -41.26
N THR A 268 33.57 -0.93 -41.37
CA THR A 268 34.44 -1.45 -40.28
C THR A 268 34.42 -0.52 -39.07
N GLU A 269 34.48 0.80 -39.27
CA GLU A 269 34.43 1.78 -38.20
C GLU A 269 33.05 1.80 -37.53
N LEU A 270 31.97 1.71 -38.29
CA LEU A 270 30.61 1.60 -37.77
C LEU A 270 30.43 0.36 -36.89
N ILE A 271 30.92 -0.81 -37.37
CA ILE A 271 30.89 -2.05 -36.60
C ILE A 271 31.70 -1.91 -35.30
N SER A 272 32.92 -1.36 -35.38
CA SER A 272 33.79 -1.16 -34.22
C SER A 272 33.16 -0.21 -33.19
N ARG A 273 32.63 0.90 -33.62
CA ARG A 273 31.90 1.86 -32.73
C ARG A 273 30.70 1.18 -32.10
N ARG A 274 29.94 0.40 -32.85
CA ARG A 274 28.77 -0.33 -32.31
C ARG A 274 29.18 -1.39 -31.29
N ALA A 275 30.26 -2.15 -31.56
CA ALA A 275 30.78 -3.14 -30.63
C ALA A 275 31.22 -2.51 -29.31
N ILE A 276 31.94 -1.38 -29.34
CA ILE A 276 32.36 -0.62 -28.16
C ILE A 276 31.14 -0.11 -27.41
N ALA A 277 30.16 0.41 -28.10
CA ALA A 277 28.92 0.92 -27.47
C ALA A 277 28.14 -0.20 -26.77
N LEU A 278 28.03 -1.38 -27.39
CA LEU A 278 27.41 -2.57 -26.80
C LEU A 278 28.17 -3.09 -25.58
N GLN A 279 29.48 -3.10 -25.63
CA GLN A 279 30.32 -3.49 -24.49
C GLN A 279 30.14 -2.54 -23.31
N LYS A 280 30.18 -1.22 -23.56
CA LYS A 280 29.94 -0.20 -22.54
C LYS A 280 28.50 -0.28 -21.96
N ARG A 281 27.53 -0.68 -22.77
CA ARG A 281 26.13 -0.79 -22.36
C ARG A 281 25.91 -1.72 -21.18
N ARG A 282 26.58 -2.88 -21.18
CA ARG A 282 26.48 -3.85 -20.07
C ARG A 282 26.94 -3.23 -18.74
N SER A 283 28.09 -2.55 -18.76
CA SER A 283 28.60 -1.85 -17.58
C SER A 283 27.67 -0.71 -17.12
N GLN A 284 27.15 0.07 -18.06
CA GLN A 284 26.20 1.16 -17.75
C GLN A 284 24.92 0.65 -17.10
N LEU A 285 24.37 -0.47 -17.56
CA LEU A 285 23.17 -1.08 -16.95
C LEU A 285 23.45 -1.61 -15.55
N SER A 286 24.63 -2.24 -15.33
CA SER A 286 25.03 -2.68 -13.98
C SER A 286 25.16 -1.49 -13.02
N GLN A 287 25.85 -0.43 -13.43
CA GLN A 287 25.98 0.79 -12.62
C GLN A 287 24.63 1.46 -12.34
N LEU A 288 23.72 1.46 -13.31
CA LEU A 288 22.36 2.00 -13.13
C LEU A 288 21.58 1.17 -12.11
N HIS A 289 21.68 -0.17 -12.21
CA HIS A 289 21.06 -1.08 -11.26
C HIS A 289 21.50 -0.77 -9.82
N ASP A 290 22.80 -0.63 -9.61
CA ASP A 290 23.38 -0.34 -8.29
C ASP A 290 22.94 1.03 -7.76
N LYS A 291 22.93 2.06 -8.61
CA LYS A 291 22.45 3.39 -8.25
C LYS A 291 20.98 3.38 -7.86
N VAL A 292 20.13 2.69 -8.62
CA VAL A 292 18.70 2.59 -8.33
C VAL A 292 18.46 1.82 -7.02
N TYR A 293 19.19 0.74 -6.80
CA TYR A 293 19.12 -0.03 -5.56
C TYR A 293 19.52 0.81 -4.35
N GLU A 294 20.65 1.50 -4.41
CA GLU A 294 21.11 2.39 -3.34
C GLU A 294 20.12 3.53 -3.06
N ALA A 295 19.52 4.11 -4.11
CA ALA A 295 18.50 5.13 -3.92
C ALA A 295 17.24 4.60 -3.21
N ARG A 296 16.82 3.36 -3.53
CA ARG A 296 15.71 2.68 -2.84
C ARG A 296 16.06 2.39 -1.39
N ARG A 297 17.27 1.89 -1.12
CA ARG A 297 17.76 1.60 0.23
C ARG A 297 17.80 2.88 1.09
N LYS A 298 18.36 3.96 0.57
CA LYS A 298 18.38 5.26 1.27
C LYS A 298 16.98 5.78 1.57
N ALA A 299 16.04 5.63 0.64
CA ALA A 299 14.65 6.03 0.87
C ALA A 299 13.97 5.19 1.95
N ALA A 300 14.24 3.88 2.00
CA ALA A 300 13.74 3.00 3.05
C ALA A 300 14.29 3.38 4.44
N PHE A 301 15.60 3.58 4.56
CA PHE A 301 16.21 4.03 5.82
C PHE A 301 15.69 5.39 6.30
N SER A 302 15.54 6.35 5.38
CA SER A 302 14.95 7.65 5.74
C SER A 302 13.54 7.47 6.28
N PHE A 303 12.74 6.63 5.61
CA PHE A 303 11.39 6.34 6.05
C PHE A 303 11.34 5.68 7.42
N GLU A 304 12.17 4.65 7.68
CA GLU A 304 12.25 3.99 8.99
C GLU A 304 12.64 4.97 10.10
N ARG A 305 13.62 5.81 9.83
CA ARG A 305 14.05 6.85 10.78
C ARG A 305 12.93 7.85 11.09
N ASP A 306 12.28 8.37 10.05
CA ASP A 306 11.26 9.41 10.17
C ASP A 306 9.96 8.88 10.82
N HIS A 307 9.74 7.55 10.78
CA HIS A 307 8.56 6.89 11.32
C HIS A 307 8.86 5.86 12.42
N ALA A 308 10.04 5.93 13.05
CA ALA A 308 10.48 4.97 14.06
C ALA A 308 9.46 4.77 15.21
N HIS A 309 8.72 5.83 15.56
CA HIS A 309 7.70 5.78 16.62
C HIS A 309 6.38 5.12 16.19
N THR A 310 6.11 5.05 14.89
CA THR A 310 4.84 4.54 14.33
C THR A 310 4.98 3.20 13.64
N ILE A 311 6.19 2.83 13.26
CA ILE A 311 6.46 1.49 12.71
C ILE A 311 6.28 0.46 13.82
N ARG A 312 5.42 -0.54 13.57
CA ARG A 312 5.19 -1.70 14.41
C ARG A 312 5.13 -2.93 13.52
N ASP A 313 6.03 -3.85 13.75
CA ASP A 313 5.98 -5.18 13.16
C ASP A 313 5.48 -6.14 14.25
N TYR A 314 4.18 -6.41 14.21
CA TYR A 314 3.58 -7.40 15.08
C TYR A 314 3.75 -8.78 14.45
N ASP A 315 4.43 -9.68 15.14
CA ASP A 315 4.57 -11.08 14.73
C ASP A 315 3.51 -11.91 15.46
N PHE A 316 2.24 -11.80 15.01
CA PHE A 316 1.14 -12.55 15.60
C PHE A 316 1.28 -14.04 15.29
N LYS A 317 1.00 -14.84 16.32
CA LYS A 317 0.99 -16.30 16.24
C LYS A 317 -0.46 -16.81 16.12
N GLN A 318 -0.59 -18.06 15.72
CA GLN A 318 -1.87 -18.75 15.73
C GLN A 318 -2.53 -18.66 17.12
N GLY A 319 -3.80 -18.27 17.14
CA GLY A 319 -4.57 -18.09 18.38
C GLY A 319 -4.49 -16.70 18.99
N ASP A 320 -3.63 -15.80 18.50
CA ASP A 320 -3.58 -14.42 18.98
C ASP A 320 -4.88 -13.66 18.65
N LEU A 321 -5.36 -12.90 19.64
CA LEU A 321 -6.52 -12.03 19.44
C LEU A 321 -6.09 -10.69 18.82
N VAL A 322 -6.78 -10.32 17.77
CA VAL A 322 -6.47 -9.13 16.99
C VAL A 322 -7.71 -8.31 16.65
N LEU A 323 -7.48 -7.06 16.27
CA LEU A 323 -8.47 -6.21 15.65
C LEU A 323 -8.05 -5.92 14.20
N VAL A 324 -9.01 -5.93 13.30
CA VAL A 324 -8.82 -5.63 11.88
C VAL A 324 -9.33 -4.23 11.57
N ARG A 325 -8.52 -3.40 10.92
CA ARG A 325 -8.92 -2.05 10.51
C ARG A 325 -10.11 -2.10 9.56
N ASN A 326 -11.16 -1.38 9.92
CA ASN A 326 -12.38 -1.27 9.11
C ASN A 326 -12.20 -0.22 8.02
N THR A 327 -11.79 -0.65 6.84
CA THR A 327 -11.51 0.23 5.71
C THR A 327 -12.78 0.64 4.97
N ALA A 328 -13.85 -0.17 5.02
CA ALA A 328 -15.13 0.15 4.39
C ALA A 328 -15.74 1.48 4.91
N ILE A 329 -15.46 1.85 6.17
CA ILE A 329 -15.94 3.12 6.71
C ILE A 329 -15.16 4.35 6.23
N GLU A 330 -13.95 4.18 5.70
CA GLU A 330 -13.11 5.32 5.29
C GLU A 330 -13.74 6.09 4.11
N LYS A 331 -14.49 5.39 3.28
CA LYS A 331 -15.26 5.96 2.15
C LYS A 331 -16.63 6.52 2.58
N ALA A 332 -17.12 6.19 3.77
CA ALA A 332 -18.46 6.58 4.22
C ALA A 332 -18.51 8.00 4.80
N LEU A 333 -19.57 8.74 4.47
CA LEU A 333 -19.80 10.10 4.99
C LEU A 333 -19.96 10.13 6.52
N ASN A 334 -20.49 9.08 7.14
CA ASN A 334 -20.75 8.97 8.59
C ASN A 334 -19.62 8.27 9.36
N ARG A 335 -18.41 8.17 8.79
CA ARG A 335 -17.24 7.47 9.36
C ARG A 335 -16.86 7.87 10.79
N LYS A 336 -17.18 9.10 11.19
CA LYS A 336 -16.82 9.65 12.51
C LYS A 336 -17.46 8.91 13.68
N MET A 337 -18.63 8.29 13.50
CA MET A 337 -19.39 7.59 14.54
C MET A 337 -19.25 6.06 14.52
N ARG A 338 -18.63 5.49 13.49
CA ARG A 338 -18.44 4.04 13.36
C ARG A 338 -17.16 3.54 14.01
N ALA A 339 -17.14 2.24 14.35
CA ALA A 339 -15.94 1.56 14.86
C ALA A 339 -14.84 1.56 13.80
N ARG A 340 -13.63 2.00 14.16
CA ARG A 340 -12.46 2.04 13.25
C ARG A 340 -11.83 0.67 13.04
N TYR A 341 -12.07 -0.24 13.96
CA TYR A 341 -11.60 -1.62 13.92
C TYR A 341 -12.76 -2.57 14.09
N LEU A 342 -12.64 -3.75 13.48
CA LEU A 342 -13.52 -4.89 13.61
C LEU A 342 -12.88 -5.91 14.55
N GLY A 343 -13.70 -6.75 15.20
CA GLY A 343 -13.23 -7.82 16.08
C GLY A 343 -13.72 -7.72 17.51
N PRO A 344 -13.18 -8.52 18.43
CA PRO A 344 -11.94 -9.30 18.30
C PRO A 344 -12.05 -10.47 17.33
N CYS A 345 -10.95 -10.69 16.58
CA CYS A 345 -10.77 -11.81 15.68
C CYS A 345 -9.56 -12.65 16.12
N VAL A 346 -9.41 -13.84 15.54
CA VAL A 346 -8.32 -14.78 15.86
C VAL A 346 -7.42 -14.96 14.65
N VAL A 347 -6.11 -14.94 14.86
CA VAL A 347 -5.13 -15.26 13.83
C VAL A 347 -5.08 -16.78 13.63
N LEU A 348 -5.22 -17.24 12.41
CA LEU A 348 -5.06 -18.64 12.02
C LEU A 348 -3.64 -18.94 11.57
N SER A 349 -3.13 -18.17 10.62
CA SER A 349 -1.77 -18.29 10.09
C SER A 349 -1.32 -17.00 9.39
N ARG A 350 -0.09 -17.00 8.88
CA ARG A 350 0.46 -15.92 8.06
C ARG A 350 0.84 -16.49 6.69
N ASN A 351 0.41 -15.84 5.60
CA ASN A 351 0.71 -16.30 4.27
C ASN A 351 2.15 -15.94 3.84
N LYS A 352 2.62 -16.49 2.70
CA LYS A 352 3.95 -16.20 2.14
C LYS A 352 4.16 -14.73 1.77
N GLY A 353 3.10 -13.98 1.51
CA GLY A 353 3.12 -12.53 1.24
C GLY A 353 3.20 -11.66 2.49
N GLY A 354 3.13 -12.24 3.70
CA GLY A 354 3.19 -11.55 4.98
C GLY A 354 1.84 -11.04 5.49
N ALA A 355 0.73 -11.37 4.83
CA ALA A 355 -0.63 -11.09 5.30
C ALA A 355 -1.11 -12.16 6.29
N TYR A 356 -2.07 -11.82 7.13
CA TYR A 356 -2.64 -12.74 8.12
C TYR A 356 -3.95 -13.34 7.63
N ILE A 357 -4.13 -14.64 7.83
CA ILE A 357 -5.40 -15.34 7.69
C ILE A 357 -6.08 -15.29 9.04
N ILE A 358 -7.28 -14.74 9.08
CA ILE A 358 -7.97 -14.33 10.30
C ILE A 358 -9.39 -14.90 10.27
N ALA A 359 -9.88 -15.33 11.42
CA ALA A 359 -11.25 -15.74 11.63
C ALA A 359 -11.95 -14.88 12.69
N GLU A 360 -13.26 -14.73 12.60
CA GLU A 360 -14.09 -14.23 13.68
C GLU A 360 -14.20 -15.28 14.81
N LEU A 361 -14.70 -14.88 15.98
CA LEU A 361 -14.81 -15.79 17.12
C LEU A 361 -15.87 -16.90 16.93
N ASP A 362 -16.75 -16.74 15.98
CA ASP A 362 -17.77 -17.76 15.59
C ASP A 362 -17.23 -18.81 14.62
N GLY A 363 -15.98 -18.63 14.12
CA GLY A 363 -15.34 -19.54 13.17
C GLY A 363 -15.39 -19.08 11.71
N SER A 364 -16.07 -17.99 11.40
CA SER A 364 -16.13 -17.42 10.05
C SER A 364 -14.75 -16.89 9.65
N VAL A 365 -14.16 -17.46 8.60
CA VAL A 365 -12.86 -17.05 8.08
C VAL A 365 -13.04 -15.92 7.08
N PHE A 366 -12.20 -14.89 7.15
CA PHE A 366 -12.18 -13.83 6.15
C PHE A 366 -11.85 -14.42 4.78
N ASP A 367 -12.59 -14.05 3.75
CA ASP A 367 -12.46 -14.58 2.38
C ASP A 367 -11.05 -14.43 1.80
N ARG A 368 -10.29 -13.48 2.34
CA ARG A 368 -8.95 -13.13 1.85
C ARG A 368 -8.01 -12.81 3.02
N PRO A 369 -6.69 -13.07 2.86
CA PRO A 369 -5.70 -12.72 3.86
C PRO A 369 -5.64 -11.21 4.10
N VAL A 370 -5.60 -10.78 5.35
CA VAL A 370 -5.59 -9.39 5.78
C VAL A 370 -4.17 -8.86 5.88
N ALA A 371 -3.89 -7.73 5.28
CA ALA A 371 -2.55 -7.11 5.30
C ALA A 371 -2.09 -6.76 6.74
N ALA A 372 -0.82 -7.00 7.04
CA ALA A 372 -0.27 -6.83 8.38
C ALA A 372 -0.46 -5.41 8.97
N PHE A 373 -0.43 -4.36 8.14
CA PHE A 373 -0.64 -2.98 8.59
C PHE A 373 -2.09 -2.67 9.02
N ARG A 374 -3.04 -3.55 8.70
CA ARG A 374 -4.45 -3.44 9.11
C ARG A 374 -4.73 -4.13 10.45
N VAL A 375 -3.78 -4.88 10.99
CA VAL A 375 -3.96 -5.74 12.15
C VAL A 375 -3.25 -5.15 13.36
N ILE A 376 -3.97 -5.02 14.49
CA ILE A 376 -3.41 -4.59 15.77
C ILE A 376 -3.80 -5.57 16.87
N PRO A 377 -3.00 -5.66 17.97
CA PRO A 377 -3.33 -6.57 19.07
C PRO A 377 -4.62 -6.15 19.78
N TYR A 378 -5.44 -7.14 20.13
CA TYR A 378 -6.56 -7.00 21.03
C TYR A 378 -6.19 -7.50 22.44
N PHE A 379 -6.57 -6.75 23.45
CA PHE A 379 -6.32 -7.08 24.84
C PHE A 379 -7.65 -7.45 25.51
N ALA A 380 -7.85 -8.76 25.73
CA ALA A 380 -9.04 -9.24 26.44
C ALA A 380 -8.96 -8.86 27.93
N ARG A 381 -10.11 -8.56 28.53
CA ARG A 381 -10.20 -8.24 29.97
C ARG A 381 -10.16 -9.49 30.85
N GLY A 382 -10.61 -10.63 30.34
CA GLY A 382 -10.57 -11.93 31.00
C GLY A 382 -9.82 -12.96 30.16
N ASN A 383 -9.53 -14.11 30.76
CA ASN A 383 -8.99 -15.24 30.02
C ASN A 383 -10.07 -15.76 29.07
N LEU A 384 -9.99 -15.34 27.81
CA LEU A 384 -10.78 -15.95 26.74
C LEU A 384 -10.12 -17.31 26.42
N VAL A 385 -10.73 -18.38 26.87
CA VAL A 385 -10.38 -19.73 26.42
C VAL A 385 -11.03 -19.88 25.04
N LEU A 386 -10.22 -19.81 24.00
CA LEU A 386 -10.69 -20.10 22.67
C LEU A 386 -10.97 -21.60 22.55
N PRO A 387 -12.13 -22.01 22.03
CA PRO A 387 -12.34 -23.40 21.68
C PRO A 387 -11.33 -23.82 20.60
N PRO A 388 -11.07 -25.15 20.42
CA PRO A 388 -10.25 -25.59 19.31
C PRO A 388 -10.84 -25.08 18.01
N LEU A 389 -10.08 -24.24 17.29
CA LEU A 389 -10.56 -23.49 16.13
C LEU A 389 -10.85 -24.39 14.93
N GLU A 390 -10.05 -25.46 14.75
CA GLU A 390 -10.13 -26.33 13.56
C GLU A 390 -11.52 -26.88 13.24
N PRO A 391 -12.36 -27.33 14.22
CA PRO A 391 -13.70 -27.82 13.91
C PRO A 391 -14.73 -26.70 13.68
N LEU A 392 -14.42 -25.45 14.01
CA LEU A 392 -15.33 -24.31 13.91
C LEU A 392 -15.13 -23.52 12.60
N LEU A 393 -14.01 -23.75 11.88
CA LEU A 393 -13.73 -23.02 10.66
C LEU A 393 -14.70 -23.39 9.54
N ASP A 394 -15.29 -22.40 8.93
CA ASP A 394 -16.20 -22.51 7.78
C ASP A 394 -15.47 -22.68 6.44
N ILE A 395 -14.16 -22.93 6.48
CA ILE A 395 -13.28 -23.04 5.31
C ILE A 395 -12.73 -24.46 5.14
N SER A 396 -12.61 -24.90 3.88
CA SER A 396 -11.95 -26.18 3.58
C SER A 396 -10.43 -26.11 3.81
N ARG A 397 -9.81 -27.22 4.19
CA ARG A 397 -8.35 -27.33 4.34
C ARG A 397 -7.60 -26.97 3.07
N THR A 398 -8.16 -27.31 1.91
CA THR A 398 -7.60 -26.99 0.60
C THR A 398 -7.56 -25.48 0.38
N ARG A 399 -8.66 -24.79 0.69
CA ARG A 399 -8.76 -23.33 0.56
C ARG A 399 -7.83 -22.60 1.53
N LEU A 400 -7.70 -23.12 2.75
CA LEU A 400 -6.76 -22.55 3.74
C LEU A 400 -5.31 -22.66 3.23
N ALA A 401 -4.91 -23.81 2.71
CA ALA A 401 -3.57 -24.00 2.13
C ALA A 401 -3.32 -23.09 0.91
N GLU A 402 -4.31 -22.87 0.05
CA GLU A 402 -4.24 -21.92 -1.06
C GLU A 402 -4.00 -20.48 -0.55
N MET A 403 -4.69 -20.08 0.51
CA MET A 403 -4.51 -18.77 1.13
C MET A 403 -3.12 -18.62 1.77
N GLU A 404 -2.58 -19.66 2.39
CA GLU A 404 -1.23 -19.69 2.98
C GLU A 404 -0.14 -19.61 1.92
N ASP A 405 -0.32 -20.29 0.79
CA ASP A 405 0.60 -20.23 -0.35
C ASP A 405 0.51 -18.93 -1.16
N SER A 406 -0.57 -18.19 -0.98
CA SER A 406 -0.83 -16.94 -1.67
C SER A 406 0.21 -15.86 -1.30
N LEU A 407 0.68 -15.14 -2.32
CA LEU A 407 1.42 -13.89 -2.17
C LEU A 407 0.47 -12.67 -2.15
N VAL A 408 -0.83 -12.91 -2.27
CA VAL A 408 -1.85 -11.87 -2.36
C VAL A 408 -2.13 -11.33 -0.96
N THR A 409 -2.00 -10.03 -0.81
CA THR A 409 -2.55 -9.27 0.30
C THR A 409 -3.92 -8.75 -0.13
N ASP A 410 -4.86 -8.75 0.82
CA ASP A 410 -6.24 -8.31 0.67
C ASP A 410 -6.43 -7.16 -0.33
N PRO A 411 -7.18 -7.35 -1.42
CA PRO A 411 -7.74 -6.25 -2.18
C PRO A 411 -9.01 -5.83 -1.48
N GLU A 412 -9.15 -4.55 -1.16
CA GLU A 412 -10.41 -4.07 -0.62
C GLU A 412 -11.57 -4.20 -1.60
N ASP A 413 -12.74 -4.38 -0.98
CA ASP A 413 -14.05 -4.37 -1.58
C ASP A 413 -14.26 -3.19 -2.55
N ASP A 414 -14.05 -3.43 -3.82
CA ASP A 414 -14.74 -2.75 -4.91
C ASP A 414 -16.06 -3.50 -5.24
N GLU A 415 -16.78 -3.92 -4.19
CA GLU A 415 -18.18 -4.25 -4.34
C GLU A 415 -19.00 -2.94 -4.26
N ASN A 416 -19.00 -2.25 -5.39
CA ASN A 416 -20.13 -1.46 -5.89
C ASN A 416 -19.71 -0.83 -7.20
N ASP A 417 -20.00 -1.54 -8.28
CA ASP A 417 -20.52 -0.90 -9.48
C ASP A 417 -21.02 -1.97 -10.46
N ASP A 418 -22.34 -1.87 -10.69
CA ASP A 418 -23.09 -2.40 -11.82
C ASP A 418 -23.08 -3.92 -12.12
N ALA A 419 -23.98 -4.58 -11.43
CA ALA A 419 -24.74 -5.69 -12.02
C ALA A 419 -25.61 -5.15 -13.19
N SER A 420 -25.01 -4.89 -14.35
CA SER A 420 -25.72 -4.83 -15.65
C SER A 420 -24.74 -4.64 -16.79
N ALA A 421 -24.05 -5.69 -17.19
CA ALA A 421 -23.55 -5.88 -18.55
C ALA A 421 -23.27 -7.36 -18.78
N GLU A 422 -24.09 -7.98 -19.57
CA GLU A 422 -23.90 -9.34 -20.08
C GLU A 422 -22.54 -9.49 -20.77
N PRO A 423 -21.93 -10.68 -20.75
CA PRO A 423 -20.64 -10.93 -21.39
C PRO A 423 -20.83 -11.12 -22.90
N ASP A 424 -20.56 -10.09 -23.69
CA ASP A 424 -20.26 -10.26 -25.10
C ASP A 424 -18.84 -10.81 -25.24
N LEU A 425 -18.79 -12.13 -25.32
CA LEU A 425 -17.64 -12.89 -25.78
C LEU A 425 -17.39 -12.58 -27.26
N LEU A 426 -16.14 -12.24 -27.54
CA LEU A 426 -15.44 -12.23 -28.81
C LEU A 426 -16.21 -12.91 -29.97
N ASP A 427 -16.79 -12.12 -30.86
CA ASP A 427 -17.01 -12.55 -32.25
C ASP A 427 -16.05 -11.79 -33.16
N ASN A 428 -15.49 -12.61 -34.06
CA ASN A 428 -14.55 -12.28 -35.09
C ASN A 428 -15.00 -11.11 -35.96
N ASP A 429 -14.08 -10.12 -36.16
CA ASP A 429 -13.70 -9.64 -37.51
C ASP A 429 -12.34 -8.92 -37.41
#